data_02625f04696af8eacc6fb602cc07c281
#
_entry.id   02625f04696af8eacc6fb602cc07c281
#
_cell.length_a   1.000
_cell.length_b   1.000
_cell.length_c   1.000
_cell.angle_alpha   90.00
_cell.angle_beta   90.00
_cell.angle_gamma   90.00
#
_symmetry.space_group_name_H-M   'P 1'
#
loop_
_entity.id
_entity.type
_entity.pdbx_description
1 polymer ?
#
loop_
_entity_poly.entity_id
_entity_poly.type
_entity_poly.pdbx_seq_one_letter_code
_entity_poly.pdbx_strand_id
1 'polypeptide(L)'
;MSYICSIFFALLAGVSIVLSRSVNALLAEKIGALSSSFFNYASGLLASLAFLLLFTPHISPALPQLMKNGNAILLMGGVIGVINIIILNRIVTRIPPLQLTLIVFVAQLASGMLLDYFLLDLFSMHKLIGCSIVVIGLLIHTYAQGKPAA
;
A
#
# COMPACT_ATOMS: atom_id res chain seq x y z
N MET A 1 17.17 20.68 8.40
CA MET A 1 17.56 19.26 8.12
C MET A 1 16.39 18.30 7.97
N SER A 2 15.26 18.53 8.60
CA SER A 2 14.12 17.57 8.57
C SER A 2 13.45 17.39 7.21
N TYR A 3 13.29 18.44 6.40
CA TYR A 3 12.57 18.34 5.12
C TYR A 3 13.28 17.44 4.09
N ILE A 4 14.58 17.56 3.93
CA ILE A 4 15.36 16.75 2.98
C ILE A 4 15.34 15.28 3.40
N CYS A 5 15.52 15.00 4.70
CA CYS A 5 15.39 13.63 5.23
C CYS A 5 14.01 13.04 4.98
N SER A 6 12.94 13.82 5.19
CA SER A 6 11.57 13.35 4.95
C SER A 6 11.33 13.00 3.47
N ILE A 7 11.82 13.83 2.54
CA ILE A 7 11.72 13.56 1.11
C ILE A 7 12.50 12.29 0.74
N PHE A 8 13.71 12.14 1.27
CA PHE A 8 14.54 10.97 1.01
C PHE A 8 13.87 9.68 1.49
N PHE A 9 13.34 9.66 2.72
CA PHE A 9 12.61 8.50 3.25
C PHE A 9 11.31 8.23 2.49
N ALA A 10 10.60 9.27 2.03
CA ALA A 10 9.42 9.11 1.21
C ALA A 10 9.74 8.45 -0.15
N LEU A 11 10.84 8.84 -0.79
CA LEU A 11 11.32 8.21 -2.02
C LEU A 11 11.69 6.74 -1.81
N LEU A 12 12.44 6.44 -0.73
CA LEU A 12 12.80 5.06 -0.38
C LEU A 12 11.56 4.20 -0.13
N ALA A 13 10.56 4.74 0.58
CA ALA A 13 9.29 4.05 0.80
C ALA A 13 8.57 3.77 -0.52
N GLY A 14 8.52 4.74 -1.45
CA GLY A 14 7.92 4.55 -2.77
C GLY A 14 8.60 3.44 -3.57
N VAL A 15 9.93 3.43 -3.62
CA VAL A 15 10.71 2.37 -4.28
C VAL A 15 10.43 1.01 -3.64
N SER A 16 10.42 0.94 -2.29
CA SER A 16 10.14 -0.28 -1.55
C SER A 16 8.74 -0.84 -1.85
N ILE A 17 7.73 0.01 -1.96
CA ILE A 17 6.36 -0.40 -2.31
C ILE A 17 6.32 -1.03 -3.71
N VAL A 18 6.99 -0.43 -4.70
CA VAL A 18 7.00 -0.95 -6.07
C VAL A 18 7.74 -2.30 -6.12
N LEU A 19 8.89 -2.41 -5.46
CA LEU A 19 9.65 -3.67 -5.39
C LEU A 19 8.84 -4.77 -4.72
N SER A 20 8.21 -4.48 -3.57
CA SER A 20 7.36 -5.43 -2.86
C SER A 20 6.21 -5.94 -3.74
N ARG A 21 5.54 -5.05 -4.47
CA ARG A 21 4.48 -5.43 -5.40
C ARG A 21 4.99 -6.31 -6.53
N SER A 22 6.16 -5.99 -7.10
CA SER A 22 6.74 -6.78 -8.19
C SER A 22 7.11 -8.20 -7.72
N VAL A 23 7.71 -8.32 -6.55
CA VAL A 23 8.03 -9.63 -5.95
C VAL A 23 6.77 -10.43 -5.66
N ASN A 24 5.74 -9.80 -5.06
CA ASN A 24 4.46 -10.46 -4.79
C ASN A 24 3.73 -10.88 -6.07
N ALA A 25 3.84 -10.10 -7.15
CA ALA A 25 3.31 -10.44 -8.46
C ALA A 25 3.96 -11.71 -9.02
N LEU A 26 5.30 -11.75 -9.06
CA LEU A 26 6.05 -12.92 -9.53
C LEU A 26 5.76 -14.18 -8.68
N LEU A 27 5.61 -13.98 -7.38
CA LEU A 27 5.26 -15.08 -6.49
C LEU A 27 3.83 -15.55 -6.72
N ALA A 28 2.88 -14.61 -6.91
CA ALA A 28 1.48 -14.94 -7.20
C ALA A 28 1.30 -15.69 -8.53
N GLU A 29 2.11 -15.40 -9.53
CA GLU A 29 2.13 -16.15 -10.79
C GLU A 29 2.58 -17.61 -10.59
N LYS A 30 3.56 -17.83 -9.71
CA LYS A 30 4.15 -19.17 -9.50
C LYS A 30 3.35 -20.05 -8.55
N ILE A 31 2.87 -19.51 -7.44
CA ILE A 31 2.23 -20.29 -6.37
C ILE A 31 0.79 -19.87 -6.08
N GLY A 32 0.25 -18.91 -6.84
CA GLY A 32 -1.11 -18.39 -6.67
C GLY A 32 -1.18 -17.22 -5.69
N ALA A 33 -2.22 -16.37 -5.87
CA ALA A 33 -2.40 -15.13 -5.13
C ALA A 33 -2.56 -15.33 -3.63
N LEU A 34 -3.24 -16.40 -3.21
CA LEU A 34 -3.48 -16.69 -1.79
C LEU A 34 -2.19 -17.07 -1.07
N SER A 35 -1.40 -17.96 -1.67
CA SER A 35 -0.11 -18.39 -1.12
C SER A 35 0.88 -17.24 -1.08
N SER A 36 0.93 -16.41 -2.13
CA SER A 36 1.76 -15.20 -2.16
C SER A 36 1.39 -14.25 -1.02
N SER A 37 0.08 -14.03 -0.78
CA SER A 37 -0.40 -13.19 0.33
C SER A 37 0.00 -13.76 1.69
N PHE A 38 -0.10 -15.08 1.86
CA PHE A 38 0.35 -15.75 3.09
C PHE A 38 1.84 -15.51 3.35
N PHE A 39 2.69 -15.74 2.36
CA PHE A 39 4.13 -15.50 2.52
C PHE A 39 4.47 -14.02 2.78
N ASN A 40 3.74 -13.10 2.17
CA ASN A 40 3.91 -11.66 2.42
C ASN A 40 3.63 -11.31 3.89
N TYR A 41 2.53 -11.80 4.45
CA TYR A 41 2.19 -11.56 5.85
C TYR A 41 3.08 -12.32 6.82
N ALA A 42 3.44 -13.56 6.50
CA ALA A 42 4.36 -14.36 7.32
C ALA A 42 5.74 -13.70 7.43
N SER A 43 6.30 -13.24 6.30
CA SER A 43 7.58 -12.54 6.29
C SER A 43 7.51 -11.19 7.02
N GLY A 44 6.42 -10.44 6.85
CA GLY A 44 6.18 -9.20 7.58
C GLY A 44 6.07 -9.41 9.09
N LEU A 45 5.37 -10.47 9.51
CA LEU A 45 5.26 -10.84 10.92
C LEU A 45 6.63 -11.22 11.52
N LEU A 46 7.40 -12.05 10.81
CA LEU A 46 8.75 -12.44 11.25
C LEU A 46 9.68 -11.23 11.36
N ALA A 47 9.66 -10.34 10.36
CA ALA A 47 10.44 -9.11 10.41
C ALA A 47 10.02 -8.22 11.58
N SER A 48 8.72 -8.01 11.79
CA SER A 48 8.21 -7.21 12.91
C SER A 48 8.60 -7.82 14.27
N LEU A 49 8.53 -9.14 14.39
CA LEU A 49 8.93 -9.85 15.61
C LEU A 49 10.43 -9.70 15.87
N ALA A 50 11.26 -9.85 14.83
CA ALA A 50 12.71 -9.65 14.92
C ALA A 50 13.05 -8.21 15.35
N PHE A 51 12.42 -7.21 14.75
CA PHE A 51 12.58 -5.81 15.16
C PHE A 51 12.17 -5.58 16.61
N LEU A 52 11.04 -6.14 17.04
CA LEU A 52 10.56 -6.02 18.40
C LEU A 52 11.57 -6.59 19.40
N LEU A 53 12.10 -7.78 19.13
CA LEU A 53 13.10 -8.45 20.00
C LEU A 53 14.42 -7.70 20.05
N LEU A 54 14.86 -7.09 18.93
CA LEU A 54 16.14 -6.38 18.85
C LEU A 54 16.10 -5.00 19.51
N PHE A 55 14.99 -4.27 19.35
CA PHE A 55 14.91 -2.86 19.75
C PHE A 55 14.04 -2.59 20.99
N THR A 56 13.27 -3.58 21.45
CA THR A 56 12.40 -3.42 22.62
C THR A 56 12.58 -4.59 23.59
N PRO A 57 13.71 -4.68 24.31
CA PRO A 57 13.98 -5.79 25.22
C PRO A 57 13.01 -5.87 26.41
N HIS A 58 12.30 -4.77 26.71
CA HIS A 58 11.24 -4.74 27.73
C HIS A 58 9.88 -4.66 27.04
N ILE A 59 9.32 -5.80 26.65
CA ILE A 59 7.95 -5.90 26.15
C ILE A 59 7.02 -5.62 27.32
N SER A 60 6.59 -4.36 27.43
CA SER A 60 5.50 -4.00 28.35
C SER A 60 4.24 -4.77 27.93
N PRO A 61 3.40 -5.24 28.87
CA PRO A 61 2.17 -5.98 28.55
C PRO A 61 1.09 -5.04 27.94
N ALA A 62 1.42 -4.41 26.82
CA ALA A 62 0.51 -3.51 26.12
C ALA A 62 -0.63 -4.28 25.42
N LEU A 63 -0.39 -5.51 24.96
CA LEU A 63 -1.39 -6.34 24.31
C LEU A 63 -2.62 -6.65 25.19
N PRO A 64 -2.45 -7.09 26.46
CA PRO A 64 -3.60 -7.31 27.34
C PRO A 64 -4.40 -6.04 27.63
N GLN A 65 -3.73 -4.87 27.69
CA GLN A 65 -4.39 -3.59 27.89
C GLN A 65 -5.19 -3.13 26.66
N LEU A 66 -4.66 -3.36 25.45
CA LEU A 66 -5.38 -3.09 24.19
C LEU A 66 -6.66 -3.91 24.08
N MET A 67 -6.62 -5.18 24.49
CA MET A 67 -7.80 -6.05 24.46
C MET A 67 -8.79 -5.69 25.57
N LYS A 68 -8.32 -5.24 26.74
CA LYS A 68 -9.16 -4.92 27.89
C LYS A 68 -9.95 -3.62 27.73
N ASN A 69 -9.46 -2.66 26.93
CA ASN A 69 -10.07 -1.35 26.76
C ASN A 69 -11.06 -1.27 25.58
N GLY A 70 -11.58 -2.39 25.08
CA GLY A 70 -12.55 -2.39 23.96
C GLY A 70 -11.97 -2.01 22.60
N ASN A 71 -10.65 -1.85 22.50
CA ASN A 71 -9.97 -1.50 21.26
C ASN A 71 -9.75 -2.69 20.29
N ALA A 72 -10.54 -3.75 20.44
CA ALA A 72 -10.54 -4.90 19.53
C ALA A 72 -10.79 -4.49 18.06
N ILE A 73 -11.47 -3.36 17.83
CA ILE A 73 -11.71 -2.80 16.50
C ILE A 73 -10.39 -2.46 15.78
N LEU A 74 -9.31 -2.14 16.51
CA LEU A 74 -8.00 -1.87 15.94
C LEU A 74 -7.38 -3.13 15.29
N LEU A 75 -7.77 -4.32 15.75
CA LEU A 75 -7.31 -5.60 15.18
C LEU A 75 -7.98 -5.89 13.83
N MET A 76 -9.11 -5.25 13.52
CA MET A 76 -9.77 -5.39 12.22
C MET A 76 -8.91 -4.82 11.07
N GLY A 77 -7.98 -3.90 11.35
CA GLY A 77 -7.02 -3.40 10.36
C GLY A 77 -6.21 -4.53 9.71
N GLY A 78 -5.83 -5.55 10.48
CA GLY A 78 -5.17 -6.75 9.94
C GLY A 78 -6.04 -7.53 8.96
N VAL A 79 -7.32 -7.73 9.26
CA VAL A 79 -8.27 -8.42 8.38
C VAL A 79 -8.48 -7.66 7.08
N ILE A 80 -8.68 -6.35 7.16
CA ILE A 80 -8.82 -5.47 6.00
C ILE A 80 -7.54 -5.50 5.17
N GLY A 81 -6.38 -5.49 5.81
CA GLY A 81 -5.08 -5.61 5.15
C GLY A 81 -4.95 -6.92 4.37
N VAL A 82 -5.34 -8.05 4.96
CA VAL A 82 -5.31 -9.37 4.27
C VAL A 82 -6.20 -9.37 3.04
N ILE A 83 -7.43 -8.88 3.16
CA ILE A 83 -8.36 -8.77 2.03
C ILE A 83 -7.75 -7.91 0.92
N ASN A 84 -7.19 -6.76 1.28
CA ASN A 84 -6.57 -5.84 0.32
C ASN A 84 -5.43 -6.50 -0.45
N ILE A 85 -4.48 -7.18 0.23
CA ILE A 85 -3.34 -7.81 -0.44
C ILE A 85 -3.77 -8.98 -1.32
N ILE A 86 -4.78 -9.77 -0.93
CA ILE A 86 -5.34 -10.86 -1.75
C ILE A 86 -5.93 -10.30 -3.04
N ILE A 87 -6.71 -9.21 -2.94
CA ILE A 87 -7.29 -8.54 -4.11
C ILE A 87 -6.17 -8.03 -5.03
N LEU A 88 -5.20 -7.32 -4.48
CA LEU A 88 -4.07 -6.79 -5.24
C LEU A 88 -3.27 -7.90 -5.92
N ASN A 89 -2.94 -8.98 -5.21
CA ASN A 89 -2.19 -10.10 -5.78
C ASN A 89 -2.98 -10.85 -6.87
N ARG A 90 -4.31 -10.84 -6.80
CA ARG A 90 -5.15 -11.43 -7.84
C ARG A 90 -5.24 -10.56 -9.08
N ILE A 91 -5.21 -9.25 -8.91
CA ILE A 91 -5.29 -8.29 -10.02
C ILE A 91 -3.94 -8.15 -10.72
N VAL A 92 -2.84 -8.16 -9.98
CA VAL A 92 -1.49 -7.95 -10.53
C VAL A 92 -1.06 -9.03 -11.53
N THR A 93 -1.65 -10.23 -11.47
CA THR A 93 -1.44 -11.27 -12.47
C THR A 93 -2.12 -10.97 -13.82
N ARG A 94 -3.00 -9.98 -13.87
CA ARG A 94 -3.76 -9.58 -15.08
C ARG A 94 -3.43 -8.19 -15.60
N ILE A 95 -2.85 -7.35 -14.77
CA ILE A 95 -2.52 -5.95 -15.09
C ILE A 95 -1.04 -5.73 -14.79
N PRO A 96 -0.28 -5.08 -15.69
CA PRO A 96 1.11 -4.75 -15.45
C PRO A 96 1.31 -4.02 -14.10
N PRO A 97 2.34 -4.36 -13.31
CA PRO A 97 2.54 -3.80 -11.97
C PRO A 97 2.61 -2.27 -11.94
N LEU A 98 3.14 -1.65 -12.99
CA LEU A 98 3.19 -0.19 -13.12
C LEU A 98 1.80 0.42 -13.21
N GLN A 99 0.93 -0.12 -14.07
CA GLN A 99 -0.45 0.37 -14.22
C GLN A 99 -1.24 0.19 -12.93
N LEU A 100 -1.12 -0.97 -12.29
CA LEU A 100 -1.77 -1.23 -11.01
C LEU A 100 -1.33 -0.22 -9.94
N THR A 101 -0.02 0.08 -9.89
CA THR A 101 0.50 1.07 -8.93
C THR A 101 -0.08 2.45 -9.15
N LEU A 102 -0.19 2.89 -10.41
CA LEU A 102 -0.78 4.18 -10.75
C LEU A 102 -2.29 4.25 -10.42
N ILE A 103 -3.04 3.18 -10.74
CA ILE A 103 -4.48 3.11 -10.41
C ILE A 103 -4.69 3.17 -8.89
N VAL A 104 -3.93 2.40 -8.13
CA VAL A 104 -4.01 2.40 -6.66
C VAL A 104 -3.63 3.77 -6.09
N PHE A 105 -2.60 4.42 -6.64
CA PHE A 105 -2.18 5.75 -6.22
C PHE A 105 -3.28 6.81 -6.46
N VAL A 106 -3.91 6.80 -7.63
CA VAL A 106 -5.05 7.69 -7.94
C VAL A 106 -6.21 7.43 -6.97
N ALA A 107 -6.55 6.16 -6.73
CA ALA A 107 -7.61 5.80 -5.78
C ALA A 107 -7.30 6.27 -4.35
N GLN A 108 -6.04 6.15 -3.91
CA GLN A 108 -5.60 6.63 -2.59
C GLN A 108 -5.71 8.16 -2.48
N LEU A 109 -5.27 8.91 -3.52
CA LEU A 109 -5.40 10.36 -3.55
C LEU A 109 -6.86 10.79 -3.53
N ALA A 110 -7.71 10.19 -4.35
CA ALA A 110 -9.13 10.50 -4.40
C ALA A 110 -9.83 10.21 -3.06
N SER A 111 -9.58 9.03 -2.49
CA SER A 111 -10.12 8.67 -1.17
C SER A 111 -9.62 9.58 -0.06
N GLY A 112 -8.34 9.95 -0.07
CA GLY A 112 -7.77 10.90 0.88
C GLY A 112 -8.41 12.27 0.77
N MET A 113 -8.65 12.78 -0.45
CA MET A 113 -9.35 14.05 -0.66
C MET A 113 -10.80 14.02 -0.17
N LEU A 114 -11.50 12.91 -0.39
CA LEU A 114 -12.86 12.73 0.12
C LEU A 114 -12.89 12.74 1.65
N LEU A 115 -11.96 12.04 2.29
CA LEU A 115 -11.85 12.02 3.75
C LEU A 115 -11.47 13.40 4.31
N ASP A 116 -10.52 14.10 3.69
CA ASP A 116 -10.14 15.46 4.08
C ASP A 116 -11.34 16.43 4.00
N TYR A 117 -12.16 16.29 2.95
CA TYR A 117 -13.37 17.08 2.78
C TYR A 117 -14.43 16.79 3.84
N PHE A 118 -14.72 15.50 4.09
CA PHE A 118 -15.80 15.11 5.03
C PHE A 118 -15.41 15.24 6.51
N LEU A 119 -14.14 15.05 6.84
CA LEU A 119 -13.69 15.03 8.25
C LEU A 119 -13.08 16.36 8.71
N LEU A 120 -12.46 17.10 7.79
CA LEU A 120 -11.66 18.28 8.11
C LEU A 120 -12.15 19.56 7.42
N ASP A 121 -13.18 19.47 6.58
CA ASP A 121 -13.64 20.58 5.70
C ASP A 121 -12.50 21.21 4.88
N LEU A 122 -11.45 20.44 4.60
CA LEU A 122 -10.27 20.89 3.87
C LEU A 122 -10.33 20.42 2.42
N PHE A 123 -10.62 21.34 1.51
CA PHE A 123 -10.54 21.08 0.08
C PHE A 123 -9.26 21.67 -0.51
N SER A 124 -8.40 20.83 -1.10
CA SER A 124 -7.15 21.29 -1.69
C SER A 124 -7.19 21.20 -3.21
N MET A 125 -7.30 22.35 -3.88
CA MET A 125 -7.22 22.46 -5.35
C MET A 125 -5.89 21.91 -5.91
N HIS A 126 -4.78 22.07 -5.18
CA HIS A 126 -3.47 21.55 -5.61
C HIS A 126 -3.45 20.03 -5.66
N LYS A 127 -4.09 19.33 -4.70
CA LYS A 127 -4.24 17.87 -4.72
C LYS A 127 -5.11 17.43 -5.89
N LEU A 128 -6.21 18.16 -6.19
CA LEU A 128 -7.09 17.86 -7.30
C LEU A 128 -6.36 17.97 -8.66
N ILE A 129 -5.61 19.04 -8.86
CA ILE A 129 -4.81 19.26 -10.08
C ILE A 129 -3.77 18.14 -10.23
N GLY A 130 -3.04 17.82 -9.16
CA GLY A 130 -2.06 16.73 -9.15
C GLY A 130 -2.68 15.38 -9.51
N CYS A 131 -3.83 15.04 -8.92
CA CYS A 131 -4.58 13.83 -9.22
C CYS A 131 -5.01 13.79 -10.69
N SER A 132 -5.52 14.90 -11.22
CA SER A 132 -5.95 15.00 -12.63
C SER A 132 -4.79 14.78 -13.61
N ILE A 133 -3.62 15.34 -13.32
CA ILE A 133 -2.42 15.14 -14.14
C ILE A 133 -2.01 13.66 -14.15
N VAL A 134 -2.04 12.98 -13.00
CA VAL A 134 -1.72 11.55 -12.90
C VAL A 134 -2.72 10.70 -13.67
N VAL A 135 -4.02 11.00 -13.57
CA VAL A 135 -5.08 10.31 -14.34
C VAL A 135 -4.87 10.47 -15.83
N ILE A 136 -4.59 11.69 -16.31
CA ILE A 136 -4.30 11.95 -17.71
C ILE A 136 -3.07 11.17 -18.16
N GLY A 137 -1.99 11.19 -17.38
CA GLY A 137 -0.79 10.41 -17.66
C GLY A 137 -1.05 8.90 -17.75
N LEU A 138 -1.89 8.36 -16.85
CA LEU A 138 -2.30 6.96 -16.89
C LEU A 138 -3.11 6.63 -18.14
N LEU A 139 -4.06 7.49 -18.53
CA LEU A 139 -4.86 7.31 -19.75
C LEU A 139 -3.98 7.31 -20.99
N ILE A 140 -3.05 8.25 -21.12
CA ILE A 140 -2.11 8.32 -22.26
C ILE A 140 -1.24 7.05 -22.30
N HIS A 141 -0.72 6.63 -21.17
CA HIS A 141 0.10 5.41 -21.06
C HIS A 141 -0.67 4.15 -21.47
N THR A 142 -1.92 4.01 -20.99
CA THR A 142 -2.76 2.86 -21.31
C THR A 142 -3.13 2.85 -22.80
N TYR A 143 -3.43 4.02 -23.36
CA TYR A 143 -3.75 4.16 -24.78
C TYR A 143 -2.54 3.85 -25.67
N ALA A 144 -1.35 4.28 -25.27
CA ALA A 144 -0.12 3.99 -26.01
C ALA A 144 0.24 2.49 -26.00
N GLN A 145 -0.03 1.77 -24.93
CA GLN A 145 0.18 0.32 -24.86
C GLN A 145 -0.88 -0.50 -25.61
N GLY A 146 -2.08 0.04 -25.80
CA GLY A 146 -3.16 -0.63 -26.53
C GLY A 146 -3.01 -0.60 -28.06
N LYS A 147 -2.01 0.08 -28.61
CA LYS A 147 -1.69 0.01 -30.04
C LYS A 147 -0.81 -1.22 -30.28
N PRO A 148 -1.25 -2.21 -31.09
CA PRO A 148 -0.36 -3.26 -31.55
C PRO A 148 0.80 -2.58 -32.29
N ALA A 149 2.03 -3.05 -31.99
CA ALA A 149 3.20 -2.64 -32.75
C ALA A 149 2.96 -3.04 -34.21
N ALA A 150 2.92 -2.04 -35.10
CA ALA A 150 2.80 -2.23 -36.54
C ALA A 150 4.08 -2.81 -37.11
#